data_7883ba7db6f2db9160fdcd41e1f8c216
#
_entry.id   7883ba7db6f2db9160fdcd41e1f8c216
#
_cell.length_a   1.000
_cell.length_b   1.000
_cell.length_c   1.000
_cell.angle_alpha   90.00
_cell.angle_beta   90.00
_cell.angle_gamma   90.00
#
_symmetry.space_group_name_H-M   'P 1'
#
loop_
_entity.id
_entity.type
_entity.pdbx_description
1 polymer ?
#
loop_
_entity_poly.entity_id
_entity_poly.type
_entity_poly.pdbx_seq_one_letter_code
_entity_poly.pdbx_strand_id
1 'polypeptide(L)'
;FNEAYHVKVLHPELIPYVAADYEDCQFDCFPNGHNRGWFPSFMPSVQYGSDIIGEPLKSMAAAWDVNSDDYVGRDTWQQLRVDIQAAKRERGEAQGYVHYSYRADYQLTDYVIYNLFPNNVITVGPDGVQLLRPRPHPTDPAQCLFDHWWLVNRVEGQEMTPSPAGGPDLPVADAPHEHIQYGEKTLGTTADQDLSIAEMQQKGLASAGYQGYWMPNQERRVQAFHEHLNDLMSD
;
A
#
# COMPACT_ATOMS: atom_id res chain seq x y z
N PHE A 1 -7.62 2.65 -5.00
CA PHE A 1 -6.55 1.98 -4.24
C PHE A 1 -5.27 1.71 -5.03
N ASN A 2 -5.20 2.01 -6.32
CA ASN A 2 -4.11 1.46 -7.13
C ASN A 2 -3.47 2.46 -8.07
N GLU A 3 -3.97 3.67 -8.14
CA GLU A 3 -3.49 4.72 -9.02
C GLU A 3 -2.43 5.55 -8.28
N ALA A 4 -1.29 5.78 -8.92
CA ALA A 4 -0.21 6.56 -8.32
C ALA A 4 -0.67 7.97 -7.92
N TYR A 5 -1.58 8.60 -8.69
CA TYR A 5 -2.02 9.97 -8.42
C TYR A 5 -2.85 10.14 -7.15
N HIS A 6 -3.57 9.09 -6.67
CA HIS A 6 -4.41 9.25 -5.48
C HIS A 6 -3.57 9.45 -4.22
N VAL A 7 -2.35 8.88 -4.19
CA VAL A 7 -1.45 8.98 -3.03
C VAL A 7 -1.24 10.42 -2.62
N LYS A 8 -0.94 11.31 -3.56
CA LYS A 8 -0.71 12.72 -3.24
C LYS A 8 -1.93 13.47 -2.70
N VAL A 9 -3.13 12.96 -2.99
CA VAL A 9 -4.39 13.61 -2.61
C VAL A 9 -4.94 13.03 -1.32
N LEU A 10 -4.90 11.71 -1.18
CA LEU A 10 -5.46 11.00 -0.02
C LEU A 10 -4.41 10.68 1.04
N HIS A 11 -3.17 10.39 0.62
CA HIS A 11 -2.09 9.92 1.49
C HIS A 11 -0.84 10.80 1.37
N PRO A 12 -0.94 12.13 1.54
CA PRO A 12 0.22 13.01 1.37
C PRO A 12 1.37 12.70 2.32
N GLU A 13 1.10 12.03 3.43
CA GLU A 13 2.09 11.54 4.39
C GLU A 13 3.01 10.44 3.82
N LEU A 14 2.63 9.77 2.71
CA LEU A 14 3.46 8.78 2.06
C LEU A 14 4.50 9.39 1.11
N ILE A 15 4.26 10.61 0.61
CA ILE A 15 5.13 11.31 -0.36
C ILE A 15 6.61 11.36 0.06
N PRO A 16 6.95 11.54 1.36
CA PRO A 16 8.35 11.56 1.79
C PRO A 16 9.11 10.25 1.62
N TYR A 17 8.43 9.09 1.44
CA TYR A 17 9.10 7.79 1.44
C TYR A 17 8.53 6.75 0.48
N VAL A 18 7.49 7.08 -0.29
CA VAL A 18 6.93 6.22 -1.35
C VAL A 18 6.97 6.99 -2.67
N ALA A 19 7.70 6.48 -3.64
CA ALA A 19 7.73 7.02 -5.00
C ALA A 19 6.44 6.61 -5.74
N ALA A 20 5.34 7.25 -5.40
CA ALA A 20 4.02 6.99 -5.98
C ALA A 20 3.78 7.87 -7.23
N ASP A 21 4.72 7.86 -8.15
CA ASP A 21 4.63 8.58 -9.42
C ASP A 21 4.48 7.58 -10.56
N TYR A 22 3.75 7.99 -11.60
CA TYR A 22 3.41 7.04 -12.67
C TYR A 22 4.63 6.50 -13.41
N GLU A 23 5.66 7.33 -13.59
CA GLU A 23 6.91 6.96 -14.25
C GLU A 23 7.77 6.01 -13.41
N ASP A 24 7.68 6.09 -12.09
CA ASP A 24 8.47 5.25 -11.17
C ASP A 24 7.77 3.92 -10.85
N CYS A 25 6.45 3.86 -11.05
CA CYS A 25 5.64 2.70 -10.74
C CYS A 25 5.50 1.75 -11.94
N GLN A 26 5.40 0.47 -11.66
CA GLN A 26 5.07 -0.53 -12.67
C GLN A 26 3.63 -1.04 -12.48
N PHE A 27 2.90 -1.14 -13.58
CA PHE A 27 1.51 -1.61 -13.57
C PHE A 27 1.29 -2.71 -14.59
N ASP A 28 0.78 -3.86 -14.15
CA ASP A 28 0.48 -5.01 -14.99
C ASP A 28 -0.99 -5.36 -14.93
N CYS A 29 -1.57 -5.73 -16.07
CA CYS A 29 -2.89 -6.31 -16.18
C CYS A 29 -2.77 -7.73 -16.74
N PHE A 30 -3.51 -8.68 -16.17
CA PHE A 30 -3.51 -10.08 -16.58
C PHE A 30 -4.86 -10.46 -17.19
N PRO A 31 -4.92 -11.44 -18.13
CA PRO A 31 -6.13 -11.75 -18.88
C PRO A 31 -7.33 -12.20 -18.04
N ASN A 32 -7.09 -12.65 -16.81
CA ASN A 32 -8.12 -13.16 -15.89
C ASN A 32 -8.63 -12.11 -14.89
N GLY A 33 -8.52 -10.82 -15.23
CA GLY A 33 -8.98 -9.71 -14.39
C GLY A 33 -8.06 -9.39 -13.20
N HIS A 34 -7.02 -10.20 -12.96
CA HIS A 34 -6.02 -9.86 -11.95
C HIS A 34 -5.13 -8.72 -12.44
N ASN A 35 -4.58 -7.97 -11.51
CA ASN A 35 -3.61 -6.93 -11.85
C ASN A 35 -2.60 -6.72 -10.71
N ARG A 36 -1.52 -6.00 -11.03
CA ARG A 36 -0.45 -5.69 -10.08
C ARG A 36 0.01 -4.25 -10.24
N GLY A 37 0.31 -3.60 -9.11
CA GLY A 37 1.07 -2.36 -9.05
C GLY A 37 2.33 -2.56 -8.23
N TRP A 38 3.45 -2.03 -8.68
CA TRP A 38 4.71 -2.01 -7.95
C TRP A 38 5.11 -0.57 -7.68
N PHE A 39 5.37 -0.26 -6.41
CA PHE A 39 5.65 1.07 -5.91
C PHE A 39 7.02 1.06 -5.21
N PRO A 40 8.06 1.64 -5.81
CA PRO A 40 9.33 1.84 -5.14
C PRO A 40 9.14 2.66 -3.87
N SER A 41 9.76 2.24 -2.78
CA SER A 41 9.64 2.90 -1.49
C SER A 41 11.00 3.03 -0.81
N PHE A 42 11.05 3.69 0.35
CA PHE A 42 12.27 4.15 0.98
C PHE A 42 13.04 5.16 0.09
N MET A 43 12.29 5.87 -0.72
CA MET A 43 12.72 7.05 -1.46
C MET A 43 11.54 8.00 -1.61
N PRO A 44 11.75 9.32 -1.63
CA PRO A 44 10.67 10.26 -1.83
C PRO A 44 10.05 10.18 -3.23
N SER A 45 8.79 10.57 -3.33
CA SER A 45 8.14 10.87 -4.61
C SER A 45 8.79 12.10 -5.28
N VAL A 46 8.73 12.19 -6.60
CA VAL A 46 9.14 13.39 -7.35
C VAL A 46 8.35 14.64 -6.94
N GLN A 47 7.22 14.46 -6.24
CA GLN A 47 6.39 15.55 -5.71
C GLN A 47 6.85 16.03 -4.33
N TYR A 48 7.84 15.38 -3.74
CA TYR A 48 8.42 15.83 -2.48
C TYR A 48 9.10 17.19 -2.67
N GLY A 49 8.67 18.15 -1.88
CA GLY A 49 9.03 19.58 -2.05
C GLY A 49 10.40 19.98 -1.52
N SER A 50 11.29 19.01 -1.18
CA SER A 50 12.60 19.27 -0.59
C SER A 50 13.66 18.38 -1.25
N ASP A 51 14.88 18.89 -1.38
CA ASP A 51 16.04 18.10 -1.80
C ASP A 51 16.71 17.35 -0.62
N ILE A 52 16.29 17.66 0.60
CA ILE A 52 16.80 17.05 1.84
C ILE A 52 15.79 16.02 2.34
N ILE A 53 16.26 14.83 2.65
CA ILE A 53 15.46 13.75 3.20
C ILE A 53 14.95 14.16 4.60
N GLY A 54 13.62 14.11 4.77
CA GLY A 54 12.94 14.40 6.02
C GLY A 54 12.34 13.15 6.68
N GLU A 55 11.59 13.37 7.74
CA GLU A 55 10.81 12.29 8.38
C GLU A 55 9.61 11.89 7.49
N PRO A 56 9.19 10.61 7.53
CA PRO A 56 9.74 9.52 8.37
C PRO A 56 10.95 8.81 7.77
N LEU A 57 11.32 9.09 6.51
CA LEU A 57 12.37 8.37 5.79
C LEU A 57 13.75 8.50 6.48
N LYS A 58 14.01 9.64 7.09
CA LYS A 58 15.24 9.87 7.87
C LYS A 58 15.39 8.83 9.00
N SER A 59 14.35 8.65 9.81
CA SER A 59 14.33 7.65 10.88
C SER A 59 14.36 6.22 10.35
N MET A 60 13.67 5.96 9.22
CA MET A 60 13.66 4.65 8.58
C MET A 60 15.04 4.25 8.05
N ALA A 61 15.81 5.18 7.50
CA ALA A 61 17.18 4.95 7.05
C ALA A 61 18.14 4.76 8.25
N ALA A 62 18.01 5.61 9.27
CA ALA A 62 18.84 5.53 10.47
C ALA A 62 18.67 4.21 11.24
N ALA A 63 17.48 3.59 11.22
CA ALA A 63 17.25 2.27 11.80
C ALA A 63 18.14 1.16 11.18
N TRP A 64 18.71 1.41 10.00
CA TRP A 64 19.62 0.52 9.29
C TRP A 64 21.04 1.08 9.18
N ASP A 65 21.38 2.07 10.01
CA ASP A 65 22.66 2.79 10.02
C ASP A 65 23.01 3.44 8.66
N VAL A 66 22.00 3.85 7.89
CA VAL A 66 22.18 4.63 6.67
C VAL A 66 21.93 6.10 7.01
N ASN A 67 22.94 6.92 6.79
CA ASN A 67 22.84 8.37 7.03
C ASN A 67 22.17 9.06 5.83
N SER A 68 20.91 9.42 5.99
CA SER A 68 20.15 10.05 4.90
C SER A 68 20.65 11.46 4.53
N ASP A 69 21.44 12.13 5.38
CA ASP A 69 22.01 13.45 5.10
C ASP A 69 23.10 13.41 4.00
N ASP A 70 23.57 12.19 3.64
CA ASP A 70 24.53 11.98 2.54
C ASP A 70 23.84 11.96 1.15
N TYR A 71 22.50 11.99 1.11
CA TYR A 71 21.68 11.90 -0.09
C TYR A 71 20.89 13.19 -0.29
N VAL A 72 21.49 14.16 -0.95
CA VAL A 72 20.88 15.45 -1.25
C VAL A 72 20.52 15.55 -2.71
N GLY A 73 19.26 15.86 -3.01
CA GLY A 73 18.74 15.96 -4.36
C GLY A 73 18.22 14.63 -4.94
N ARG A 74 17.32 14.75 -5.88
CA ARG A 74 16.53 13.62 -6.45
C ARG A 74 17.37 12.54 -7.09
N ASP A 75 18.47 12.89 -7.68
CA ASP A 75 19.41 12.00 -8.36
C ASP A 75 20.11 11.01 -7.41
N THR A 76 20.06 11.29 -6.09
CA THR A 76 20.64 10.41 -5.07
C THR A 76 19.62 9.50 -4.39
N TRP A 77 18.32 9.73 -4.54
CA TRP A 77 17.28 9.01 -3.80
C TRP A 77 17.22 7.52 -4.14
N GLN A 78 17.42 7.18 -5.42
CA GLN A 78 17.47 5.78 -5.83
C GLN A 78 18.67 5.06 -5.17
N GLN A 79 19.79 5.76 -4.97
CA GLN A 79 20.96 5.19 -4.29
C GLN A 79 20.68 5.01 -2.79
N LEU A 80 20.01 5.96 -2.13
CA LEU A 80 19.58 5.80 -0.74
C LEU A 80 18.76 4.51 -0.56
N ARG A 81 17.78 4.27 -1.46
CA ARG A 81 16.97 3.05 -1.43
C ARG A 81 17.82 1.79 -1.58
N VAL A 82 18.76 1.77 -2.51
CA VAL A 82 19.68 0.64 -2.73
C VAL A 82 20.57 0.39 -1.51
N ASP A 83 21.08 1.43 -0.89
CA ASP A 83 21.94 1.31 0.29
C ASP A 83 21.15 0.83 1.52
N ILE A 84 19.89 1.23 1.67
CA ILE A 84 18.99 0.66 2.69
C ILE A 84 18.73 -0.83 2.41
N GLN A 85 18.52 -1.24 1.15
CA GLN A 85 18.38 -2.66 0.78
C GLN A 85 19.63 -3.46 1.16
N ALA A 86 20.80 -2.94 0.85
CA ALA A 86 22.08 -3.57 1.20
C ALA A 86 22.25 -3.69 2.72
N ALA A 87 21.95 -2.64 3.47
CA ALA A 87 22.02 -2.64 4.94
C ALA A 87 21.03 -3.66 5.56
N LYS A 88 19.80 -3.71 5.07
CA LYS A 88 18.81 -4.71 5.50
C LYS A 88 19.27 -6.14 5.18
N ARG A 89 19.88 -6.35 4.02
CA ARG A 89 20.44 -7.64 3.62
C ARG A 89 21.55 -8.08 4.54
N GLU A 90 22.46 -7.17 4.86
CA GLU A 90 23.65 -7.45 5.67
C GLU A 90 23.31 -7.70 7.15
N ARG A 91 22.38 -6.90 7.71
CA ARG A 91 22.19 -6.81 9.16
C ARG A 91 20.86 -7.40 9.62
N GLY A 92 19.93 -7.64 8.72
CA GLY A 92 18.56 -8.01 9.06
C GLY A 92 18.47 -9.28 9.89
N GLU A 93 19.20 -10.34 9.52
CA GLU A 93 19.19 -11.60 10.25
C GLU A 93 19.70 -11.43 11.69
N ALA A 94 20.78 -10.66 11.87
CA ALA A 94 21.32 -10.36 13.20
C ALA A 94 20.37 -9.53 14.08
N GLN A 95 19.46 -8.78 13.47
CA GLN A 95 18.42 -8.01 14.14
C GLN A 95 17.09 -8.77 14.26
N GLY A 96 17.05 -10.07 13.90
CA GLY A 96 15.87 -10.91 14.01
C GLY A 96 14.96 -10.93 12.78
N TYR A 97 15.30 -10.18 11.71
CA TYR A 97 14.55 -10.15 10.45
C TYR A 97 14.98 -11.29 9.53
N VAL A 98 14.83 -12.53 9.99
CA VAL A 98 15.28 -13.72 9.24
C VAL A 98 14.68 -13.84 7.84
N HIS A 99 13.50 -13.27 7.61
CA HIS A 99 12.83 -13.26 6.33
C HIS A 99 13.55 -12.42 5.27
N TYR A 100 14.44 -11.52 5.63
CA TYR A 100 15.21 -10.75 4.67
C TYR A 100 16.23 -11.59 3.88
N SER A 101 16.70 -12.70 4.46
CA SER A 101 17.71 -13.55 3.83
C SER A 101 17.25 -14.21 2.52
N TYR A 102 15.95 -14.47 2.35
CA TYR A 102 15.39 -15.16 1.17
C TYR A 102 14.55 -14.26 0.25
N ARG A 103 14.43 -12.97 0.55
CA ARG A 103 13.72 -12.01 -0.31
C ARG A 103 14.64 -11.43 -1.36
N ALA A 104 14.07 -11.01 -2.51
CA ALA A 104 14.79 -10.18 -3.47
C ALA A 104 15.03 -8.78 -2.90
N ASP A 105 16.04 -8.07 -3.39
CA ASP A 105 16.43 -6.77 -2.81
C ASP A 105 15.31 -5.75 -2.84
N TYR A 106 14.56 -5.63 -3.94
CA TYR A 106 13.42 -4.72 -4.01
C TYR A 106 12.34 -5.02 -2.97
N GLN A 107 12.18 -6.28 -2.56
CA GLN A 107 11.21 -6.69 -1.54
C GLN A 107 11.61 -6.25 -0.11
N LEU A 108 12.82 -5.73 0.06
CA LEU A 108 13.28 -5.18 1.33
C LEU A 108 12.84 -3.72 1.54
N THR A 109 12.32 -3.09 0.50
CA THR A 109 11.89 -1.69 0.53
C THR A 109 10.51 -1.45 -0.08
N ASP A 110 10.16 -2.13 -1.17
CA ASP A 110 9.04 -1.74 -2.03
C ASP A 110 7.71 -2.35 -1.60
N TYR A 111 6.64 -1.68 -2.00
CA TYR A 111 5.29 -2.21 -1.90
C TYR A 111 4.83 -2.76 -3.25
N VAL A 112 4.24 -3.94 -3.20
CA VAL A 112 3.59 -4.55 -4.37
C VAL A 112 2.14 -4.81 -4.04
N ILE A 113 1.24 -4.21 -4.82
CA ILE A 113 -0.20 -4.34 -4.64
C ILE A 113 -0.75 -5.27 -5.70
N TYR A 114 -1.31 -6.39 -5.29
CA TYR A 114 -2.01 -7.34 -6.15
C TYR A 114 -3.52 -7.17 -6.00
N ASN A 115 -4.21 -7.02 -7.10
CA ASN A 115 -5.66 -7.18 -7.15
C ASN A 115 -5.97 -8.56 -7.70
N LEU A 116 -6.48 -9.42 -6.84
CA LEU A 116 -6.95 -10.74 -7.23
C LEU A 116 -8.46 -10.66 -7.44
N PHE A 117 -8.85 -10.69 -8.70
CA PHE A 117 -10.25 -10.67 -9.09
C PHE A 117 -11.04 -11.78 -8.35
N PRO A 118 -12.27 -11.56 -7.87
CA PRO A 118 -13.02 -10.30 -8.05
C PRO A 118 -12.79 -9.25 -6.93
N ASN A 119 -12.31 -9.59 -5.75
CA ASN A 119 -12.47 -8.71 -4.60
C ASN A 119 -11.35 -8.80 -3.54
N ASN A 120 -10.17 -9.30 -3.87
CA ASN A 120 -9.06 -9.31 -2.93
C ASN A 120 -7.97 -8.35 -3.38
N VAL A 121 -7.59 -7.44 -2.49
CA VAL A 121 -6.43 -6.55 -2.66
C VAL A 121 -5.38 -6.95 -1.64
N ILE A 122 -4.19 -7.27 -2.10
CA ILE A 122 -3.09 -7.72 -1.27
C ILE A 122 -1.92 -6.76 -1.46
N THR A 123 -1.59 -6.00 -0.43
CA THR A 123 -0.40 -5.15 -0.41
C THR A 123 0.71 -5.89 0.32
N VAL A 124 1.78 -6.21 -0.40
CA VAL A 124 2.97 -6.86 0.15
C VAL A 124 4.04 -5.80 0.38
N GLY A 125 4.44 -5.65 1.63
CA GLY A 125 5.55 -4.79 2.02
C GLY A 125 6.74 -5.59 2.58
N PRO A 126 7.81 -4.90 2.99
CA PRO A 126 9.00 -5.55 3.52
C PRO A 126 8.73 -6.45 4.73
N ASP A 127 7.85 -6.03 5.62
CA ASP A 127 7.67 -6.67 6.92
C ASP A 127 6.29 -7.27 7.14
N GLY A 128 5.43 -7.22 6.12
CA GLY A 128 4.08 -7.76 6.25
C GLY A 128 3.25 -7.69 4.99
N VAL A 129 2.00 -8.11 5.16
CA VAL A 129 1.00 -8.15 4.11
C VAL A 129 -0.30 -7.58 4.65
N GLN A 130 -0.83 -6.58 3.95
CA GLN A 130 -2.19 -6.13 4.15
C GLN A 130 -3.10 -6.86 3.16
N LEU A 131 -4.23 -7.38 3.64
CA LEU A 131 -5.27 -7.93 2.78
C LEU A 131 -6.58 -7.16 3.03
N LEU A 132 -7.14 -6.66 1.95
CA LEU A 132 -8.43 -5.97 1.91
C LEU A 132 -9.39 -6.80 1.07
N ARG A 133 -10.58 -7.07 1.61
CA ARG A 133 -11.61 -7.82 0.89
C ARG A 133 -13.00 -7.23 1.11
N PRO A 134 -13.48 -6.37 0.21
CA PRO A 134 -14.88 -5.98 0.20
C PRO A 134 -15.75 -7.19 -0.21
N ARG A 135 -16.78 -7.47 0.57
CA ARG A 135 -17.79 -8.49 0.28
C ARG A 135 -19.16 -7.83 0.18
N PRO A 136 -19.98 -8.18 -0.81
CA PRO A 136 -21.30 -7.61 -0.93
C PRO A 136 -22.14 -7.91 0.33
N HIS A 137 -22.94 -6.92 0.76
CA HIS A 137 -23.93 -7.16 1.79
C HIS A 137 -25.00 -8.14 1.26
N PRO A 138 -25.50 -9.08 2.10
CA PRO A 138 -26.42 -10.13 1.64
C PRO A 138 -27.70 -9.65 0.97
N THR A 139 -28.20 -8.47 1.35
CA THR A 139 -29.53 -7.97 0.95
C THR A 139 -29.54 -6.51 0.51
N ASP A 140 -28.48 -5.75 0.75
CA ASP A 140 -28.42 -4.32 0.44
C ASP A 140 -27.22 -4.02 -0.47
N PRO A 141 -27.42 -3.72 -1.78
CA PRO A 141 -26.35 -3.45 -2.72
C PRO A 141 -25.62 -2.11 -2.45
N ALA A 142 -26.14 -1.25 -1.59
CA ALA A 142 -25.49 -0.01 -1.18
C ALA A 142 -24.53 -0.20 0.01
N GLN A 143 -24.42 -1.42 0.54
CA GLN A 143 -23.56 -1.75 1.66
C GLN A 143 -22.57 -2.87 1.32
N CYS A 144 -21.49 -2.94 2.05
CA CYS A 144 -20.55 -4.06 1.99
C CYS A 144 -20.03 -4.43 3.38
N LEU A 145 -19.53 -5.65 3.50
CA LEU A 145 -18.66 -6.07 4.58
C LEU A 145 -17.23 -5.90 4.11
N PHE A 146 -16.41 -5.24 4.90
CA PHE A 146 -15.03 -4.95 4.53
C PHE A 146 -14.09 -5.69 5.47
N ASP A 147 -13.49 -6.77 4.98
CA ASP A 147 -12.49 -7.50 5.75
C ASP A 147 -11.11 -6.83 5.56
N HIS A 148 -10.44 -6.56 6.66
CA HIS A 148 -9.10 -5.97 6.70
C HIS A 148 -8.21 -6.81 7.60
N TRP A 149 -7.15 -7.38 7.04
CA TRP A 149 -6.15 -8.14 7.78
C TRP A 149 -4.77 -7.55 7.61
N TRP A 150 -4.03 -7.54 8.70
CA TRP A 150 -2.61 -7.33 8.70
C TRP A 150 -1.90 -8.59 9.15
N LEU A 151 -1.03 -9.11 8.28
CA LEU A 151 -0.15 -10.23 8.55
C LEU A 151 1.26 -9.68 8.59
N VAL A 152 1.91 -9.73 9.74
CA VAL A 152 3.27 -9.22 9.92
C VAL A 152 4.27 -10.36 10.02
N ASN A 153 5.46 -10.18 9.48
CA ASN A 153 6.55 -11.10 9.69
C ASN A 153 7.04 -10.96 11.13
N ARG A 154 7.12 -12.06 11.81
CA ARG A 154 7.64 -12.08 13.19
C ARG A 154 9.13 -11.74 13.16
N VAL A 155 9.53 -10.79 14.00
CA VAL A 155 10.93 -10.44 14.23
C VAL A 155 11.38 -11.17 15.49
N GLU A 156 12.46 -11.94 15.40
CA GLU A 156 12.93 -12.74 16.52
C GLU A 156 13.36 -11.84 17.69
N GLY A 157 12.92 -12.17 18.89
CA GLY A 157 13.22 -11.39 20.11
C GLY A 157 12.31 -10.17 20.33
N GLN A 158 11.40 -9.85 19.41
CA GLN A 158 10.42 -8.79 19.60
C GLN A 158 9.08 -9.35 20.10
N GLU A 159 8.54 -8.74 21.16
CA GLU A 159 7.21 -9.06 21.72
C GLU A 159 6.11 -8.15 21.14
N MET A 160 6.49 -6.99 20.62
CA MET A 160 5.61 -6.00 20.01
C MET A 160 5.92 -5.85 18.53
N THR A 161 4.92 -5.59 17.73
CA THR A 161 5.07 -5.24 16.32
C THR A 161 4.44 -3.88 16.05
N PRO A 162 5.04 -3.03 15.21
CA PRO A 162 4.41 -1.80 14.78
C PRO A 162 3.03 -2.10 14.20
N SER A 163 2.03 -1.32 14.61
CA SER A 163 0.72 -1.38 13.97
C SER A 163 0.87 -0.87 12.53
N PRO A 164 0.63 -1.72 11.52
CA PRO A 164 0.73 -1.29 10.14
C PRO A 164 -0.31 -0.22 9.77
N ALA A 165 -1.31 -0.07 10.63
CA ALA A 165 -2.37 0.90 10.50
C ALA A 165 -2.01 2.29 11.06
N GLY A 166 -0.76 2.49 11.55
CA GLY A 166 -0.33 3.76 12.14
C GLY A 166 -0.88 4.02 13.54
N GLY A 167 -1.32 2.96 14.24
CA GLY A 167 -1.72 3.00 15.64
C GLY A 167 -0.58 2.62 16.59
N PRO A 168 -0.87 2.42 17.88
CA PRO A 168 0.12 1.91 18.84
C PRO A 168 0.59 0.50 18.46
N ASP A 169 1.82 0.16 18.84
CA ASP A 169 2.36 -1.18 18.65
C ASP A 169 1.45 -2.23 19.27
N LEU A 170 1.38 -3.39 18.63
CA LEU A 170 0.52 -4.49 19.03
C LEU A 170 1.37 -5.68 19.53
N PRO A 171 0.89 -6.43 20.55
CA PRO A 171 1.54 -7.67 20.96
C PRO A 171 1.58 -8.68 19.81
N VAL A 172 2.76 -9.25 19.53
CA VAL A 172 2.94 -10.29 18.50
C VAL A 172 2.14 -11.56 18.80
N ALA A 173 1.89 -11.83 20.11
CA ALA A 173 1.15 -13.00 20.56
C ALA A 173 -0.36 -12.92 20.30
N ASP A 174 -0.92 -11.72 20.18
CA ASP A 174 -2.36 -11.49 20.10
C ASP A 174 -2.74 -10.93 18.73
N ALA A 175 -3.50 -11.70 17.98
CA ALA A 175 -4.13 -11.24 16.75
C ALA A 175 -5.63 -11.02 17.03
N PRO A 176 -6.06 -9.82 17.45
CA PRO A 176 -7.46 -9.56 17.71
C PRO A 176 -8.26 -9.65 16.43
N HIS A 177 -9.37 -10.39 16.47
CA HIS A 177 -10.36 -10.38 15.41
C HIS A 177 -11.60 -9.65 15.94
N GLU A 178 -11.92 -8.53 15.33
CA GLU A 178 -13.01 -7.67 15.75
C GLU A 178 -14.01 -7.46 14.61
N HIS A 179 -15.28 -7.40 14.96
CA HIS A 179 -16.35 -6.90 14.08
C HIS A 179 -16.72 -5.51 14.56
N ILE A 180 -16.48 -4.52 13.75
CA ILE A 180 -16.75 -3.12 14.06
C ILE A 180 -17.67 -2.50 13.02
N GLN A 181 -18.53 -1.60 13.46
CA GLN A 181 -19.28 -0.73 12.57
C GLN A 181 -18.32 0.35 12.02
N TYR A 182 -18.42 0.66 10.73
CA TYR A 182 -17.60 1.73 10.13
C TYR A 182 -17.72 3.03 10.95
N GLY A 183 -16.59 3.61 11.29
CA GLY A 183 -16.50 4.83 12.09
C GLY A 183 -16.42 4.63 13.62
N GLU A 184 -16.61 3.42 14.15
CA GLU A 184 -16.46 3.17 15.59
C GLU A 184 -15.01 3.09 16.04
N LYS A 185 -14.13 2.59 15.16
CA LYS A 185 -12.68 2.49 15.38
C LYS A 185 -11.94 2.84 14.10
N THR A 186 -10.71 3.33 14.24
CA THR A 186 -9.80 3.49 13.14
C THR A 186 -9.34 2.12 12.62
N LEU A 187 -9.25 1.98 11.29
CA LEU A 187 -8.58 0.88 10.61
C LEU A 187 -7.14 1.23 10.21
N GLY A 188 -6.69 2.42 10.65
CA GLY A 188 -5.44 3.01 10.32
C GLY A 188 -5.57 4.15 9.32
N THR A 189 -4.61 5.09 9.38
CA THR A 189 -4.68 6.36 8.64
C THR A 189 -5.02 6.14 7.16
N THR A 190 -4.23 5.33 6.47
CA THR A 190 -4.40 5.08 5.03
C THR A 190 -5.74 4.43 4.69
N ALA A 191 -6.15 3.40 5.46
CA ALA A 191 -7.42 2.72 5.21
C ALA A 191 -8.62 3.64 5.50
N ASP A 192 -8.57 4.44 6.54
CA ASP A 192 -9.63 5.38 6.87
C ASP A 192 -9.75 6.50 5.83
N GLN A 193 -8.64 7.00 5.30
CA GLN A 193 -8.61 7.98 4.22
C GLN A 193 -9.29 7.41 2.97
N ASP A 194 -8.91 6.21 2.53
CA ASP A 194 -9.51 5.54 1.38
C ASP A 194 -11.02 5.29 1.58
N LEU A 195 -11.41 4.76 2.72
CA LEU A 195 -12.82 4.47 3.00
C LEU A 195 -13.67 5.73 3.12
N SER A 196 -13.08 6.86 3.50
CA SER A 196 -13.79 8.14 3.66
C SER A 196 -14.44 8.63 2.37
N ILE A 197 -13.91 8.26 1.21
CA ILE A 197 -14.47 8.64 -0.10
C ILE A 197 -15.47 7.64 -0.65
N ALA A 198 -15.57 6.43 -0.09
CA ALA A 198 -16.40 5.35 -0.65
C ALA A 198 -17.88 5.74 -0.72
N GLU A 199 -18.42 6.36 0.32
CA GLU A 199 -19.82 6.80 0.36
C GLU A 199 -20.10 7.89 -0.69
N MET A 200 -19.18 8.83 -0.89
CA MET A 200 -19.32 9.88 -1.90
C MET A 200 -19.26 9.30 -3.31
N GLN A 201 -18.38 8.34 -3.56
CA GLN A 201 -18.32 7.64 -4.84
C GLN A 201 -19.61 6.86 -5.11
N GLN A 202 -20.12 6.12 -4.12
CA GLN A 202 -21.38 5.39 -4.25
C GLN A 202 -22.55 6.32 -4.62
N LYS A 203 -22.65 7.47 -3.98
CA LYS A 203 -23.66 8.49 -4.30
C LYS A 203 -23.46 9.07 -5.70
N GLY A 204 -22.21 9.32 -6.10
CA GLY A 204 -21.86 9.81 -7.43
C GLY A 204 -22.28 8.84 -8.53
N LEU A 205 -21.98 7.55 -8.35
CA LEU A 205 -22.36 6.47 -9.29
C LEU A 205 -23.89 6.31 -9.41
N ALA A 206 -24.65 6.54 -8.36
CA ALA A 206 -26.10 6.45 -8.34
C ALA A 206 -26.78 7.74 -8.84
N SER A 207 -26.06 8.81 -9.16
CA SER A 207 -26.64 10.08 -9.58
C SER A 207 -27.20 10.02 -10.99
N ALA A 208 -28.27 10.78 -11.26
CA ALA A 208 -28.86 10.91 -12.58
C ALA A 208 -27.90 11.56 -13.63
N GLY A 209 -26.87 12.26 -13.15
CA GLY A 209 -25.83 12.86 -13.99
C GLY A 209 -24.70 11.93 -14.37
N TYR A 210 -24.63 10.74 -13.78
CA TYR A 210 -23.56 9.78 -14.09
C TYR A 210 -23.80 9.15 -15.47
N GLN A 211 -22.84 9.32 -16.38
CA GLN A 211 -22.89 8.81 -17.75
C GLN A 211 -21.71 7.89 -18.09
N GLY A 212 -21.02 7.38 -17.08
CA GLY A 212 -19.86 6.53 -17.25
C GLY A 212 -18.55 7.21 -16.80
N TYR A 213 -17.48 6.47 -16.88
CA TYR A 213 -16.14 6.92 -16.53
C TYR A 213 -15.35 7.34 -17.76
N TRP A 214 -14.56 8.37 -17.56
CA TRP A 214 -13.45 8.68 -18.44
C TRP A 214 -12.16 8.28 -17.72
N MET A 215 -11.59 7.12 -18.06
CA MET A 215 -10.43 6.54 -17.38
C MET A 215 -9.14 6.94 -18.09
N PRO A 216 -8.23 7.67 -17.42
CA PRO A 216 -6.89 7.92 -17.95
C PRO A 216 -6.04 6.63 -17.90
N ASN A 217 -4.89 6.63 -18.58
CA ASN A 217 -4.01 5.48 -18.65
C ASN A 217 -3.53 4.97 -17.27
N GLN A 218 -3.46 5.82 -16.26
CA GLN A 218 -3.15 5.40 -14.88
C GLN A 218 -4.21 4.48 -14.29
N GLU A 219 -5.45 4.55 -14.76
CA GLU A 219 -6.59 3.72 -14.31
C GLU A 219 -6.81 2.46 -15.16
N ARG A 220 -5.89 2.12 -16.07
CA ARG A 220 -6.02 0.94 -16.94
C ARG A 220 -6.28 -0.37 -16.19
N ARG A 221 -5.86 -0.47 -14.92
CA ARG A 221 -6.14 -1.65 -14.08
C ARG A 221 -7.58 -1.71 -13.64
N VAL A 222 -8.18 -0.56 -13.34
CA VAL A 222 -9.61 -0.42 -13.03
C VAL A 222 -10.42 -0.73 -14.26
N GLN A 223 -10.02 -0.21 -15.42
CA GLN A 223 -10.65 -0.51 -16.70
C GLN A 223 -10.63 -2.00 -17.01
N ALA A 224 -9.46 -2.65 -16.94
CA ALA A 224 -9.33 -4.09 -17.20
C ALA A 224 -10.17 -4.95 -16.24
N PHE A 225 -10.29 -4.52 -14.97
CA PHE A 225 -11.18 -5.16 -14.00
C PHE A 225 -12.65 -5.12 -14.47
N HIS A 226 -13.13 -3.93 -14.87
CA HIS A 226 -14.52 -3.76 -15.31
C HIS A 226 -14.81 -4.47 -16.63
N GLU A 227 -13.87 -4.45 -17.58
CA GLU A 227 -14.00 -5.20 -18.84
C GLU A 227 -14.15 -6.69 -18.56
N HIS A 228 -13.28 -7.27 -17.74
CA HIS A 228 -13.38 -8.68 -17.38
C HIS A 228 -14.68 -9.02 -16.62
N LEU A 229 -15.11 -8.15 -15.70
CA LEU A 229 -16.39 -8.31 -15.00
C LEU A 229 -17.57 -8.31 -15.98
N ASN A 230 -17.59 -7.36 -16.93
CA ASN A 230 -18.63 -7.26 -17.92
C ASN A 230 -18.68 -8.52 -18.84
N ASP A 231 -17.53 -9.04 -19.25
CA ASP A 231 -17.45 -10.26 -20.03
C ASP A 231 -18.11 -11.45 -19.29
N LEU A 232 -17.79 -11.61 -17.99
CA LEU A 232 -18.40 -12.66 -17.16
C LEU A 232 -19.89 -12.49 -16.91
N MET A 233 -20.39 -11.25 -16.96
CA MET A 233 -21.82 -10.97 -16.77
C MET A 233 -22.63 -11.07 -18.08
N SER A 234 -21.95 -11.15 -19.22
CA SER A 234 -22.56 -11.20 -20.55
C SER A 234 -22.76 -12.64 -21.06
N ASP A 235 -22.13 -13.63 -20.41
CA ASP A 235 -22.27 -15.07 -20.64
C ASP A 235 -23.44 -15.66 -19.80
#